data_16adc8102e0e7519222625f3f34dd20a
#
_entry.id   16adc8102e0e7519222625f3f34dd20a
#
_cell.length_a   1.000
_cell.length_b   1.000
_cell.length_c   1.000
_cell.angle_alpha   90.00
_cell.angle_beta   90.00
_cell.angle_gamma   90.00
#
_symmetry.space_group_name_H-M   'P 1'
#
loop_
_entity.id
_entity.type
_entity.pdbx_description
1 polymer ?
#
loop_
_entity_poly.entity_id
_entity_poly.type
_entity_poly.pdbx_seq_one_letter_code
_entity_poly.pdbx_strand_id
1 'polypeptide(L)'
;MKTSYKILNFAIMMLFAPIADSIVIVPKPPEIQVESYVLYNPDTGTMIASEEETNQIKPASIAKLMTAYTVFQAIEEEQIAMDDPVRVSKNAMKAAVGGSSMFIDQYMDVTVEDLIKGMIIISGNDASVALAEHIAGNEETFAIYMNMYAEALGMKNTNFTNSHGLEDEEHYSSALDIAMLAGKIIDEFPEHFHYYSERTYEFDQAKDLKTGKPILQYNRNKLLRRDASVDGMKTGYTKSAGYCLVATAQRDGTRLIAVAVSYTHLTLPTMCVV
;
A
#
# COMPACT_ATOMS: atom_id res chain seq x y z
N MET A 1 53.56 67.67 34.55
CA MET A 1 52.23 67.07 34.28
C MET A 1 52.45 65.76 33.52
N LYS A 2 52.30 64.64 34.21
CA LYS A 2 52.37 63.27 33.58
C LYS A 2 51.01 62.63 33.74
N THR A 3 50.32 62.45 32.63
CA THR A 3 49.00 61.82 32.58
C THR A 3 49.20 60.34 32.36
N SER A 4 48.86 59.55 33.35
CA SER A 4 48.91 58.07 33.27
C SER A 4 47.62 57.55 32.65
N TYR A 5 47.69 56.85 31.52
CA TYR A 5 46.58 56.08 30.97
C TYR A 5 46.54 54.70 31.60
N LYS A 6 45.46 54.40 32.30
CA LYS A 6 45.16 53.08 32.77
C LYS A 6 44.45 52.28 31.65
N ILE A 7 45.14 51.29 31.12
CA ILE A 7 44.57 50.34 30.15
C ILE A 7 43.73 49.35 30.94
N LEU A 8 42.42 49.37 30.73
CA LEU A 8 41.49 48.45 31.31
C LEU A 8 41.40 47.21 30.37
N ASN A 9 42.08 46.14 30.75
CA ASN A 9 41.94 44.84 30.04
C ASN A 9 40.59 44.19 30.37
N PHE A 10 39.67 44.20 29.43
CA PHE A 10 38.41 43.47 29.53
C PHE A 10 38.65 42.06 29.01
N ALA A 11 38.82 41.08 29.92
CA ALA A 11 38.92 39.68 29.58
C ALA A 11 37.50 39.17 29.21
N ILE A 12 37.26 38.92 27.91
CA ILE A 12 36.05 38.21 27.44
C ILE A 12 36.24 36.75 27.75
N MET A 13 35.59 36.30 28.81
CA MET A 13 35.49 34.88 29.20
C MET A 13 34.38 34.26 28.33
N MET A 14 34.76 33.64 27.19
CA MET A 14 33.84 32.83 26.41
C MET A 14 33.42 31.60 27.27
N LEU A 15 32.19 31.61 27.75
CA LEU A 15 31.55 30.43 28.30
C LEU A 15 31.27 29.46 27.14
N PHE A 16 32.15 28.49 26.97
CA PHE A 16 31.81 27.29 26.21
C PHE A 16 30.82 26.47 27.06
N ALA A 17 29.53 26.63 26.83
CA ALA A 17 28.54 25.69 27.30
C ALA A 17 28.76 24.37 26.53
N PRO A 18 28.99 23.24 27.20
CA PRO A 18 29.01 21.96 26.49
C PRO A 18 27.62 21.74 25.90
N ILE A 19 27.55 21.60 24.58
CA ILE A 19 26.36 21.07 23.90
C ILE A 19 26.27 19.64 24.40
N ALA A 20 25.39 19.39 25.35
CA ALA A 20 25.04 18.02 25.72
C ALA A 20 24.28 17.43 24.52
N ASP A 21 24.98 16.67 23.68
CA ASP A 21 24.32 15.78 22.75
C ASP A 21 23.49 14.81 23.60
N SER A 22 22.19 15.04 23.61
CA SER A 22 21.26 14.09 24.19
C SER A 22 21.32 12.85 23.30
N ILE A 23 21.94 11.78 23.79
CA ILE A 23 21.88 10.47 23.14
C ILE A 23 20.42 10.08 23.16
N VAL A 24 19.75 10.25 22.00
CA VAL A 24 18.42 9.69 21.79
C VAL A 24 18.61 8.18 21.74
N ILE A 25 18.25 7.49 22.82
CA ILE A 25 18.21 6.03 22.84
C ILE A 25 17.04 5.64 21.95
N VAL A 26 17.31 5.27 20.71
CA VAL A 26 16.31 4.66 19.83
C VAL A 26 16.10 3.23 20.33
N PRO A 27 14.89 2.87 20.79
CA PRO A 27 14.61 1.50 21.21
C PRO A 27 14.86 0.53 20.05
N LYS A 28 15.45 -0.63 20.34
CA LYS A 28 15.56 -1.69 19.34
C LYS A 28 14.15 -2.06 18.83
N PRO A 29 13.95 -2.20 17.52
CA PRO A 29 12.67 -2.68 16.99
C PRO A 29 12.32 -4.02 17.65
N PRO A 30 11.05 -4.28 17.86
CA PRO A 30 10.63 -5.57 18.39
C PRO A 30 10.94 -6.69 17.40
N GLU A 31 11.26 -7.86 17.93
CA GLU A 31 11.41 -9.05 17.09
C GLU A 31 10.04 -9.51 16.60
N ILE A 32 9.84 -9.48 15.29
CA ILE A 32 8.64 -9.97 14.63
C ILE A 32 9.00 -11.19 13.77
N GLN A 33 8.12 -12.19 13.77
CA GLN A 33 8.33 -13.41 12.97
C GLN A 33 7.76 -13.19 11.56
N VAL A 34 8.57 -12.66 10.69
CA VAL A 34 8.25 -12.35 9.28
C VAL A 34 9.45 -12.70 8.41
N GLU A 35 9.24 -12.90 7.12
CA GLU A 35 10.33 -13.11 6.16
C GLU A 35 11.03 -11.78 5.80
N SER A 36 10.25 -10.72 5.65
CA SER A 36 10.74 -9.39 5.32
C SER A 36 9.79 -8.33 5.88
N TYR A 37 10.35 -7.20 6.34
CA TYR A 37 9.54 -6.04 6.71
C TYR A 37 10.27 -4.73 6.48
N VAL A 38 9.50 -3.66 6.39
CA VAL A 38 9.98 -2.28 6.45
C VAL A 38 8.96 -1.39 7.17
N LEU A 39 9.45 -0.51 8.02
CA LEU A 39 8.74 0.66 8.53
C LEU A 39 9.34 1.90 7.87
N TYR A 40 8.54 2.58 7.07
CA TYR A 40 8.96 3.62 6.15
C TYR A 40 8.22 4.93 6.42
N ASN A 41 8.95 6.03 6.43
CA ASN A 41 8.38 7.37 6.44
C ASN A 41 8.39 7.92 5.00
N PRO A 42 7.23 8.05 4.34
CA PRO A 42 7.15 8.50 2.94
C PRO A 42 7.53 9.98 2.78
N ASP A 43 7.31 10.84 3.78
CA ASP A 43 7.58 12.28 3.70
C ASP A 43 9.09 12.57 3.65
N THR A 44 9.89 11.73 4.30
CA THR A 44 11.36 11.88 4.37
C THR A 44 12.13 10.87 3.53
N GLY A 45 11.45 9.84 3.01
CA GLY A 45 12.09 8.71 2.34
C GLY A 45 12.93 7.82 3.27
N THR A 46 12.71 7.88 4.58
CA THR A 46 13.56 7.21 5.57
C THR A 46 12.98 5.86 5.98
N MET A 47 13.83 4.82 5.95
CA MET A 47 13.54 3.55 6.62
C MET A 47 13.85 3.68 8.11
N ILE A 48 12.84 3.50 8.96
CA ILE A 48 12.96 3.59 10.43
C ILE A 48 13.42 2.24 11.00
N ALA A 49 12.89 1.16 10.45
CA ALA A 49 13.27 -0.20 10.80
C ALA A 49 13.03 -1.10 9.60
N SER A 50 13.89 -2.09 9.40
CA SER A 50 13.74 -3.06 8.30
C SER A 50 14.48 -4.35 8.59
N GLU A 51 14.07 -5.40 7.91
CA GLU A 51 14.79 -6.69 7.83
C GLU A 51 14.48 -7.29 6.46
N GLU A 52 15.54 -7.68 5.72
CA GLU A 52 15.45 -8.28 4.39
C GLU A 52 14.56 -7.50 3.41
N GLU A 53 14.52 -6.17 3.54
CA GLU A 53 13.55 -5.27 2.87
C GLU A 53 13.67 -5.25 1.34
N THR A 54 14.82 -5.66 0.80
CA THR A 54 15.08 -5.73 -0.65
C THR A 54 14.98 -7.12 -1.23
N ASN A 55 14.80 -8.14 -0.39
CA ASN A 55 14.63 -9.51 -0.85
C ASN A 55 13.38 -9.66 -1.70
N GLN A 56 13.49 -10.49 -2.74
CA GLN A 56 12.35 -10.81 -3.58
C GLN A 56 11.34 -11.67 -2.80
N ILE A 57 10.10 -11.21 -2.75
CA ILE A 57 8.98 -11.87 -2.10
C ILE A 57 7.86 -12.10 -3.10
N LYS A 58 7.01 -13.09 -2.84
CA LYS A 58 5.74 -13.24 -3.56
C LYS A 58 4.72 -12.25 -2.97
N PRO A 59 4.26 -11.25 -3.74
CA PRO A 59 3.47 -10.16 -3.16
C PRO A 59 2.02 -10.57 -2.82
N ALA A 60 1.50 -11.65 -3.40
CA ALA A 60 0.08 -11.96 -3.31
C ALA A 60 -0.76 -10.71 -3.67
N SER A 61 -1.94 -10.54 -3.05
CA SER A 61 -2.82 -9.40 -3.37
C SER A 61 -2.31 -8.01 -2.99
N ILE A 62 -1.12 -7.87 -2.37
CA ILE A 62 -0.52 -6.52 -2.23
C ILE A 62 -0.03 -5.98 -3.58
N ALA A 63 0.16 -6.84 -4.60
CA ALA A 63 0.39 -6.44 -5.99
C ALA A 63 -0.72 -5.52 -6.54
N LYS A 64 -1.95 -5.62 -6.03
CA LYS A 64 -3.06 -4.76 -6.41
C LYS A 64 -2.85 -3.27 -6.07
N LEU A 65 -1.84 -2.94 -5.27
CA LEU A 65 -1.41 -1.55 -5.11
C LEU A 65 -0.85 -1.00 -6.43
N MET A 66 -0.04 -1.78 -7.17
CA MET A 66 0.42 -1.35 -8.49
C MET A 66 -0.72 -1.34 -9.51
N THR A 67 -1.66 -2.29 -9.44
CA THR A 67 -2.87 -2.25 -10.27
C THR A 67 -3.65 -0.96 -10.02
N ALA A 68 -3.86 -0.59 -8.75
CA ALA A 68 -4.54 0.67 -8.40
C ALA A 68 -3.76 1.90 -8.88
N TYR A 69 -2.43 1.92 -8.71
CA TYR A 69 -1.57 2.99 -9.21
C TYR A 69 -1.73 3.16 -10.73
N THR A 70 -1.66 2.05 -11.50
CA THR A 70 -1.83 2.06 -12.96
C THR A 70 -3.23 2.55 -13.38
N VAL A 71 -4.28 2.15 -12.63
CA VAL A 71 -5.66 2.60 -12.86
C VAL A 71 -5.79 4.11 -12.58
N PHE A 72 -5.23 4.60 -11.48
CA PHE A 72 -5.29 6.01 -11.13
C PHE A 72 -4.51 6.87 -12.12
N GLN A 73 -3.37 6.41 -12.61
CA GLN A 73 -2.66 7.08 -13.71
C GLN A 73 -3.51 7.19 -14.98
N ALA A 74 -4.22 6.11 -15.35
CA ALA A 74 -5.11 6.13 -16.51
C ALA A 74 -6.29 7.12 -16.35
N ILE A 75 -6.77 7.32 -15.11
CA ILE A 75 -7.79 8.33 -14.79
C ILE A 75 -7.20 9.75 -14.90
N GLU A 76 -6.03 10.00 -14.28
CA GLU A 76 -5.36 11.31 -14.36
C GLU A 76 -4.98 11.71 -15.80
N GLU A 77 -4.64 10.73 -16.64
CA GLU A 77 -4.35 10.93 -18.05
C GLU A 77 -5.63 11.02 -18.92
N GLU A 78 -6.81 11.03 -18.32
CA GLU A 78 -8.13 11.09 -18.99
C GLU A 78 -8.34 9.95 -20.01
N GLN A 79 -7.65 8.81 -19.84
CA GLN A 79 -7.83 7.62 -20.69
C GLN A 79 -9.13 6.89 -20.35
N ILE A 80 -9.53 6.93 -19.09
CA ILE A 80 -10.79 6.37 -18.57
C ILE A 80 -11.40 7.33 -17.54
N ALA A 81 -12.72 7.23 -17.33
CA ALA A 81 -13.45 7.98 -16.30
C ALA A 81 -14.02 7.03 -15.25
N MET A 82 -14.28 7.56 -14.04
CA MET A 82 -14.81 6.77 -12.91
C MET A 82 -16.17 6.14 -13.21
N ASP A 83 -17.00 6.79 -14.01
CA ASP A 83 -18.35 6.37 -14.41
C ASP A 83 -18.39 5.59 -15.73
N ASP A 84 -17.23 5.34 -16.35
CA ASP A 84 -17.17 4.52 -17.57
C ASP A 84 -17.73 3.12 -17.31
N PRO A 85 -18.64 2.63 -18.18
CA PRO A 85 -19.16 1.28 -18.08
C PRO A 85 -18.11 0.26 -18.51
N VAL A 86 -17.87 -0.75 -17.68
CA VAL A 86 -16.89 -1.79 -17.92
C VAL A 86 -17.57 -3.10 -18.27
N ARG A 87 -17.16 -3.70 -19.38
CA ARG A 87 -17.62 -5.03 -19.75
C ARG A 87 -16.86 -6.11 -19.00
N VAL A 88 -17.56 -6.88 -18.17
CA VAL A 88 -16.97 -8.02 -17.46
C VAL A 88 -16.78 -9.20 -18.41
N SER A 89 -15.53 -9.62 -18.58
CA SER A 89 -15.18 -10.77 -19.44
C SER A 89 -15.30 -12.10 -18.69
N LYS A 90 -15.33 -13.19 -19.47
CA LYS A 90 -15.21 -14.54 -18.87
C LYS A 90 -13.87 -14.77 -18.19
N ASN A 91 -12.84 -14.08 -18.61
CA ASN A 91 -11.49 -14.17 -18.04
C ASN A 91 -11.48 -13.52 -16.64
N ALA A 92 -12.03 -12.31 -16.51
CA ALA A 92 -12.22 -11.64 -15.23
C ALA A 92 -13.01 -12.53 -14.25
N MET A 93 -14.11 -13.11 -14.68
CA MET A 93 -14.89 -14.04 -13.84
C MET A 93 -14.08 -15.27 -13.39
N LYS A 94 -13.23 -15.83 -14.25
CA LYS A 94 -12.37 -16.98 -13.91
C LYS A 94 -11.29 -16.63 -12.89
N ALA A 95 -10.74 -15.42 -12.92
CA ALA A 95 -9.71 -14.98 -11.99
C ALA A 95 -10.18 -14.96 -10.53
N ALA A 96 -11.49 -14.88 -10.30
CA ALA A 96 -12.09 -14.95 -8.97
C ALA A 96 -12.18 -16.38 -8.41
N VAL A 97 -12.09 -17.41 -9.25
CA VAL A 97 -12.28 -18.80 -8.82
C VAL A 97 -11.15 -19.23 -7.88
N GLY A 98 -11.52 -19.61 -6.67
CA GLY A 98 -10.57 -20.00 -5.61
C GLY A 98 -9.85 -18.82 -4.92
N GLY A 99 -10.20 -17.57 -5.27
CA GLY A 99 -9.64 -16.36 -4.71
C GLY A 99 -10.68 -15.39 -4.15
N SER A 100 -10.28 -14.14 -3.97
CA SER A 100 -11.21 -13.07 -3.58
C SER A 100 -12.03 -12.60 -4.78
N SER A 101 -13.33 -12.36 -4.58
CA SER A 101 -14.27 -11.97 -5.61
C SER A 101 -15.16 -10.81 -5.17
N MET A 102 -15.45 -9.92 -6.09
CA MET A 102 -16.52 -8.93 -6.00
C MET A 102 -17.87 -9.53 -6.42
N PHE A 103 -17.86 -10.73 -7.03
CA PHE A 103 -19.01 -11.46 -7.57
C PHE A 103 -19.68 -10.76 -8.75
N ILE A 104 -18.90 -10.22 -9.65
CA ILE A 104 -19.38 -9.63 -10.90
C ILE A 104 -19.51 -10.68 -12.01
N ASP A 105 -20.45 -10.44 -12.92
CA ASP A 105 -20.64 -11.24 -14.13
C ASP A 105 -20.90 -10.39 -15.39
N GLN A 106 -20.98 -11.06 -16.54
CA GLN A 106 -21.09 -10.42 -17.85
C GLN A 106 -22.42 -9.68 -18.12
N TYR A 107 -23.39 -9.79 -17.23
CA TYR A 107 -24.74 -9.21 -17.36
C TYR A 107 -24.96 -8.03 -16.40
N MET A 108 -23.98 -7.73 -15.58
CA MET A 108 -24.05 -6.64 -14.61
C MET A 108 -23.55 -5.33 -15.23
N ASP A 109 -24.18 -4.23 -14.86
CA ASP A 109 -23.73 -2.89 -15.18
C ASP A 109 -22.70 -2.49 -14.13
N VAL A 110 -21.44 -2.44 -14.50
CA VAL A 110 -20.31 -2.20 -13.60
C VAL A 110 -19.54 -1.00 -14.11
N THR A 111 -19.19 -0.08 -13.21
CA THR A 111 -18.37 1.09 -13.52
C THR A 111 -16.91 0.89 -13.09
N VAL A 112 -16.02 1.76 -13.58
CA VAL A 112 -14.62 1.82 -13.13
C VAL A 112 -14.55 2.01 -11.61
N GLU A 113 -15.37 2.91 -11.04
CA GLU A 113 -15.41 3.15 -9.60
C GLU A 113 -15.83 1.90 -8.81
N ASP A 114 -16.85 1.16 -9.27
CA ASP A 114 -17.27 -0.08 -8.63
C ASP A 114 -16.12 -1.10 -8.58
N LEU A 115 -15.38 -1.22 -9.67
CA LEU A 115 -14.25 -2.13 -9.77
C LEU A 115 -13.08 -1.69 -8.86
N ILE A 116 -12.79 -0.39 -8.77
CA ILE A 116 -11.79 0.16 -7.84
C ILE A 116 -12.16 -0.21 -6.41
N LYS A 117 -13.41 0.02 -5.98
CA LYS A 117 -13.90 -0.36 -4.66
C LYS A 117 -13.81 -1.87 -4.43
N GLY A 118 -14.25 -2.66 -5.41
CA GLY A 118 -14.16 -4.14 -5.35
C GLY A 118 -12.73 -4.63 -5.24
N MET A 119 -11.80 -4.07 -5.98
CA MET A 119 -10.39 -4.42 -5.95
C MET A 119 -9.70 -4.03 -4.64
N ILE A 120 -9.90 -2.80 -4.17
CA ILE A 120 -9.22 -2.27 -2.99
C ILE A 120 -9.79 -2.89 -1.70
N ILE A 121 -11.10 -2.78 -1.50
CA ILE A 121 -11.78 -3.11 -0.24
C ILE A 121 -11.88 -4.63 -0.06
N ILE A 122 -12.35 -5.32 -1.10
CA ILE A 122 -12.64 -6.75 -1.04
C ILE A 122 -11.47 -7.58 -1.53
N SER A 123 -10.53 -6.96 -2.26
CA SER A 123 -9.43 -7.65 -2.93
C SER A 123 -9.89 -8.50 -4.13
N GLY A 124 -10.98 -8.12 -4.82
CA GLY A 124 -11.56 -8.85 -5.94
C GLY A 124 -10.55 -9.06 -7.07
N ASN A 125 -10.31 -10.33 -7.44
CA ASN A 125 -9.48 -10.66 -8.59
C ASN A 125 -10.22 -10.38 -9.90
N ASP A 126 -11.53 -10.65 -9.91
CA ASP A 126 -12.44 -10.31 -11.00
C ASP A 126 -12.41 -8.82 -11.33
N ALA A 127 -12.47 -7.97 -10.30
CA ALA A 127 -12.37 -6.52 -10.45
C ALA A 127 -11.00 -6.09 -11.01
N SER A 128 -9.90 -6.69 -10.52
CA SER A 128 -8.55 -6.38 -11.01
C SER A 128 -8.37 -6.69 -12.50
N VAL A 129 -8.82 -7.88 -12.92
CA VAL A 129 -8.72 -8.29 -14.33
C VAL A 129 -9.64 -7.47 -15.22
N ALA A 130 -10.87 -7.16 -14.76
CA ALA A 130 -11.80 -6.32 -15.52
C ALA A 130 -11.24 -4.91 -15.76
N LEU A 131 -10.60 -4.29 -14.77
CA LEU A 131 -9.89 -3.01 -14.91
C LEU A 131 -8.71 -3.13 -15.89
N ALA A 132 -7.90 -4.17 -15.75
CA ALA A 132 -6.76 -4.40 -16.61
C ALA A 132 -7.18 -4.55 -18.09
N GLU A 133 -8.21 -5.34 -18.35
CA GLU A 133 -8.75 -5.53 -19.69
C GLU A 133 -9.40 -4.25 -20.26
N HIS A 134 -10.05 -3.47 -19.41
CA HIS A 134 -10.68 -2.21 -19.82
C HIS A 134 -9.65 -1.18 -20.28
N ILE A 135 -8.53 -1.05 -19.56
CA ILE A 135 -7.47 -0.07 -19.85
C ILE A 135 -6.56 -0.53 -20.98
N ALA A 136 -6.13 -1.79 -20.95
CA ALA A 136 -5.07 -2.28 -21.84
C ALA A 136 -5.55 -3.31 -22.89
N GLY A 137 -6.83 -3.66 -22.88
CA GLY A 137 -7.42 -4.66 -23.77
C GLY A 137 -7.18 -6.11 -23.32
N ASN A 138 -6.12 -6.38 -22.57
CA ASN A 138 -5.81 -7.68 -21.97
C ASN A 138 -4.88 -7.51 -20.75
N GLU A 139 -4.81 -8.52 -19.90
CA GLU A 139 -4.03 -8.49 -18.65
C GLU A 139 -2.51 -8.49 -18.91
N GLU A 140 -2.04 -9.16 -19.96
CA GLU A 140 -0.61 -9.21 -20.31
C GLU A 140 -0.08 -7.81 -20.68
N THR A 141 -0.82 -7.05 -21.48
CA THR A 141 -0.46 -5.65 -21.81
C THR A 141 -0.53 -4.76 -20.57
N PHE A 142 -1.52 -4.98 -19.71
CA PHE A 142 -1.63 -4.24 -18.45
C PHE A 142 -0.43 -4.50 -17.53
N ALA A 143 0.05 -5.74 -17.43
CA ALA A 143 1.25 -6.08 -16.68
C ALA A 143 2.50 -5.36 -17.20
N ILE A 144 2.59 -5.11 -18.52
CA ILE A 144 3.65 -4.26 -19.09
C ILE A 144 3.55 -2.84 -18.55
N TYR A 145 2.36 -2.25 -18.47
CA TYR A 145 2.16 -0.91 -17.90
C TYR A 145 2.53 -0.88 -16.41
N MET A 146 2.12 -1.90 -15.64
CA MET A 146 2.53 -2.04 -14.24
C MET A 146 4.06 -2.02 -14.08
N ASN A 147 4.78 -2.74 -14.93
CA ASN A 147 6.25 -2.80 -14.88
C ASN A 147 6.90 -1.50 -15.35
N MET A 148 6.34 -0.81 -16.34
CA MET A 148 6.81 0.53 -16.74
C MET A 148 6.71 1.53 -15.58
N TYR A 149 5.60 1.54 -14.86
CA TYR A 149 5.45 2.38 -13.67
C TYR A 149 6.37 1.93 -12.54
N ALA A 150 6.54 0.63 -12.31
CA ALA A 150 7.47 0.11 -11.32
C ALA A 150 8.91 0.58 -11.59
N GLU A 151 9.36 0.54 -12.83
CA GLU A 151 10.67 1.06 -13.25
C GLU A 151 10.77 2.58 -13.02
N ALA A 152 9.76 3.34 -13.44
CA ALA A 152 9.71 4.80 -13.26
C ALA A 152 9.75 5.21 -11.78
N LEU A 153 9.13 4.42 -10.90
CA LEU A 153 9.13 4.61 -9.45
C LEU A 153 10.42 4.10 -8.78
N GLY A 154 11.32 3.45 -9.52
CA GLY A 154 12.57 2.93 -9.00
C GLY A 154 12.43 1.62 -8.19
N MET A 155 11.38 0.84 -8.42
CA MET A 155 11.13 -0.46 -7.79
C MET A 155 12.01 -1.55 -8.40
N LYS A 156 13.26 -1.62 -7.92
CA LYS A 156 14.34 -2.41 -8.54
C LYS A 156 14.21 -3.92 -8.35
N ASN A 157 13.45 -4.35 -7.36
CA ASN A 157 13.28 -5.76 -7.01
C ASN A 157 11.84 -6.23 -7.30
N THR A 158 11.24 -5.71 -8.38
CA THR A 158 9.83 -5.92 -8.69
C THR A 158 9.63 -6.31 -10.14
N ASN A 159 8.79 -7.30 -10.36
CA ASN A 159 8.24 -7.66 -11.66
C ASN A 159 6.83 -8.20 -11.50
N PHE A 160 5.88 -7.62 -12.20
CA PHE A 160 4.48 -8.03 -12.22
C PHE A 160 4.15 -8.79 -13.49
N THR A 161 3.51 -9.95 -13.36
CA THR A 161 3.02 -10.75 -14.49
C THR A 161 1.50 -10.76 -14.62
N ASN A 162 0.80 -10.27 -13.59
CA ASN A 162 -0.66 -10.19 -13.56
C ASN A 162 -1.14 -9.06 -12.65
N SER A 163 -2.42 -8.70 -12.78
CA SER A 163 -3.04 -7.58 -12.07
C SER A 163 -3.50 -7.91 -10.65
N HIS A 164 -3.61 -9.19 -10.29
CA HIS A 164 -4.31 -9.64 -9.08
C HIS A 164 -3.39 -10.23 -8.00
N GLY A 165 -2.16 -10.60 -8.36
CA GLY A 165 -1.16 -11.13 -7.42
C GLY A 165 -1.26 -12.63 -7.15
N LEU A 166 -1.92 -13.41 -8.01
CA LEU A 166 -1.82 -14.87 -7.94
C LEU A 166 -0.44 -15.34 -8.38
N GLU A 167 -0.11 -16.56 -7.98
CA GLU A 167 1.23 -17.10 -8.09
C GLU A 167 1.67 -17.29 -9.55
N ASP A 168 2.86 -16.79 -9.82
CA ASP A 168 3.65 -16.99 -11.02
C ASP A 168 5.12 -16.95 -10.61
N GLU A 169 6.00 -17.69 -11.29
CA GLU A 169 7.42 -17.76 -10.92
C GLU A 169 8.10 -16.40 -11.05
N GLU A 170 7.77 -15.65 -12.09
CA GLU A 170 8.32 -14.33 -12.40
C GLU A 170 7.56 -13.17 -11.72
N HIS A 171 6.52 -13.46 -10.89
CA HIS A 171 5.75 -12.46 -10.18
C HIS A 171 6.34 -12.22 -8.79
N TYR A 172 7.07 -11.14 -8.62
CA TYR A 172 7.74 -10.82 -7.36
C TYR A 172 7.81 -9.31 -7.11
N SER A 173 8.07 -8.94 -5.86
CA SER A 173 8.38 -7.58 -5.42
C SER A 173 9.31 -7.61 -4.20
N SER A 174 9.50 -6.48 -3.52
CA SER A 174 10.18 -6.41 -2.23
C SER A 174 9.38 -5.56 -1.24
N ALA A 175 9.65 -5.73 0.06
CA ALA A 175 8.96 -4.94 1.08
C ALA A 175 9.23 -3.44 0.90
N LEU A 176 10.45 -3.06 0.53
CA LEU A 176 10.83 -1.67 0.27
C LEU A 176 10.10 -1.11 -0.97
N ASP A 177 10.11 -1.84 -2.09
CA ASP A 177 9.45 -1.38 -3.32
C ASP A 177 7.94 -1.16 -3.08
N ILE A 178 7.30 -2.07 -2.36
CA ILE A 178 5.88 -1.93 -1.98
C ILE A 178 5.64 -0.73 -1.05
N ALA A 179 6.55 -0.46 -0.10
CA ALA A 179 6.43 0.71 0.77
C ALA A 179 6.58 2.03 -0.01
N MET A 180 7.52 2.09 -0.96
CA MET A 180 7.68 3.22 -1.86
C MET A 180 6.44 3.44 -2.72
N LEU A 181 5.89 2.38 -3.32
CA LEU A 181 4.65 2.42 -4.09
C LEU A 181 3.48 2.93 -3.24
N ALA A 182 3.33 2.44 -2.01
CA ALA A 182 2.28 2.89 -1.10
C ALA A 182 2.41 4.39 -0.78
N GLY A 183 3.62 4.88 -0.56
CA GLY A 183 3.90 6.31 -0.38
C GLY A 183 3.51 7.13 -1.61
N LYS A 184 3.81 6.63 -2.79
CA LYS A 184 3.48 7.28 -4.06
C LYS A 184 1.97 7.35 -4.31
N ILE A 185 1.22 6.30 -4.00
CA ILE A 185 -0.24 6.33 -4.10
C ILE A 185 -0.83 7.43 -3.21
N ILE A 186 -0.31 7.60 -2.00
CA ILE A 186 -0.79 8.61 -1.05
C ILE A 186 -0.46 10.03 -1.52
N ASP A 187 0.72 10.23 -2.08
CA ASP A 187 1.23 11.53 -2.52
C ASP A 187 0.61 11.99 -3.85
N GLU A 188 0.54 11.08 -4.82
CA GLU A 188 0.13 11.40 -6.19
C GLU A 188 -1.39 11.30 -6.41
N PHE A 189 -2.12 10.51 -5.60
CA PHE A 189 -3.57 10.28 -5.75
C PHE A 189 -4.33 10.46 -4.42
N PRO A 190 -4.19 11.61 -3.74
CA PRO A 190 -4.83 11.84 -2.44
C PRO A 190 -6.36 11.76 -2.50
N GLU A 191 -6.98 12.13 -3.63
CA GLU A 191 -8.42 12.05 -3.86
C GLU A 191 -8.95 10.61 -3.93
N HIS A 192 -8.12 9.64 -4.35
CA HIS A 192 -8.47 8.23 -4.43
C HIS A 192 -8.06 7.44 -3.18
N PHE A 193 -7.23 8.03 -2.31
CA PHE A 193 -6.70 7.33 -1.15
C PHE A 193 -7.79 6.92 -0.15
N HIS A 194 -8.90 7.63 -0.08
CA HIS A 194 -10.01 7.33 0.84
C HIS A 194 -10.58 5.90 0.67
N TYR A 195 -10.53 5.30 -0.53
CA TYR A 195 -11.00 3.93 -0.77
C TYR A 195 -10.29 2.90 0.11
N TYR A 196 -9.02 3.14 0.48
CA TYR A 196 -8.26 2.23 1.33
C TYR A 196 -8.74 2.22 2.79
N SER A 197 -9.41 3.27 3.24
CA SER A 197 -9.95 3.39 4.59
C SER A 197 -11.39 2.88 4.70
N GLU A 198 -12.07 2.60 3.60
CA GLU A 198 -13.43 2.07 3.61
C GLU A 198 -13.47 0.68 4.24
N ARG A 199 -14.38 0.52 5.21
CA ARG A 199 -14.47 -0.71 6.03
C ARG A 199 -15.31 -1.81 5.42
N THR A 200 -16.25 -1.44 4.55
CA THR A 200 -17.21 -2.34 3.92
C THR A 200 -17.51 -1.87 2.51
N TYR A 201 -17.91 -2.81 1.66
CA TYR A 201 -18.46 -2.52 0.36
C TYR A 201 -19.63 -3.45 0.06
N GLU A 202 -20.69 -2.91 -0.49
CA GLU A 202 -21.86 -3.63 -0.95
C GLU A 202 -22.12 -3.22 -2.40
N PHE A 203 -21.97 -4.19 -3.31
CA PHE A 203 -22.29 -3.96 -4.71
C PHE A 203 -23.72 -4.44 -4.98
N ASP A 204 -24.61 -3.54 -5.30
CA ASP A 204 -26.07 -3.75 -5.37
C ASP A 204 -26.50 -4.89 -6.28
N GLN A 205 -25.73 -5.18 -7.32
CA GLN A 205 -26.03 -6.23 -8.28
C GLN A 205 -25.50 -7.60 -7.85
N ALA A 206 -24.47 -7.67 -7.01
CA ALA A 206 -23.97 -8.92 -6.44
C ALA A 206 -24.88 -9.38 -5.30
N LYS A 207 -25.78 -10.30 -5.58
CA LYS A 207 -26.81 -10.75 -4.63
C LYS A 207 -26.57 -12.15 -4.10
N ASP A 208 -26.82 -12.32 -2.81
CA ASP A 208 -26.89 -13.64 -2.18
C ASP A 208 -28.06 -14.45 -2.76
N LEU A 209 -27.75 -15.63 -3.28
CA LEU A 209 -28.74 -16.47 -4.00
C LEU A 209 -29.89 -16.94 -3.12
N LYS A 210 -29.73 -16.97 -1.79
CA LYS A 210 -30.78 -17.42 -0.86
C LYS A 210 -31.69 -16.29 -0.41
N THR A 211 -31.11 -15.11 -0.20
CA THR A 211 -31.83 -13.96 0.39
C THR A 211 -32.24 -12.92 -0.65
N GLY A 212 -31.63 -12.92 -1.84
CA GLY A 212 -31.82 -11.92 -2.88
C GLY A 212 -31.30 -10.52 -2.49
N LYS A 213 -30.61 -10.39 -1.35
CA LYS A 213 -30.03 -9.13 -0.88
C LYS A 213 -28.61 -8.94 -1.42
N PRO A 214 -28.16 -7.68 -1.59
CA PRO A 214 -26.79 -7.41 -1.90
C PRO A 214 -25.82 -8.04 -0.89
N ILE A 215 -24.65 -8.47 -1.36
CA ILE A 215 -23.65 -9.14 -0.52
C ILE A 215 -22.77 -8.08 0.13
N LEU A 216 -22.97 -7.82 1.42
CA LEU A 216 -22.09 -6.98 2.21
C LEU A 216 -20.76 -7.70 2.43
N GLN A 217 -19.67 -7.08 1.99
CA GLN A 217 -18.32 -7.57 2.19
C GLN A 217 -17.49 -6.60 3.04
N TYR A 218 -16.49 -7.13 3.73
CA TYR A 218 -15.67 -6.36 4.67
C TYR A 218 -14.25 -6.18 4.14
N ASN A 219 -13.67 -4.99 4.37
CA ASN A 219 -12.26 -4.77 4.10
C ASN A 219 -11.41 -5.81 4.83
N ARG A 220 -10.48 -6.39 4.09
CA ARG A 220 -9.59 -7.44 4.58
C ARG A 220 -8.57 -6.91 5.60
N ASN A 221 -8.27 -5.62 5.57
CA ASN A 221 -7.42 -4.97 6.57
C ASN A 221 -8.18 -4.77 7.90
N LYS A 222 -7.97 -5.71 8.83
CA LYS A 222 -8.61 -5.66 10.15
C LYS A 222 -8.13 -4.52 11.03
N LEU A 223 -6.97 -3.90 10.72
CA LEU A 223 -6.43 -2.78 11.49
C LEU A 223 -7.34 -1.55 11.42
N LEU A 224 -8.02 -1.32 10.29
CA LEU A 224 -9.00 -0.23 10.12
C LEU A 224 -10.11 -0.21 11.17
N ARG A 225 -10.34 -1.34 11.86
CA ARG A 225 -11.35 -1.46 12.93
C ARG A 225 -10.75 -1.50 14.32
N ARG A 226 -9.41 -1.64 14.43
CA ARG A 226 -8.70 -1.79 15.71
C ARG A 226 -8.00 -0.51 16.14
N ASP A 227 -7.55 0.28 15.16
CA ASP A 227 -6.80 1.50 15.40
C ASP A 227 -7.34 2.62 14.50
N ALA A 228 -7.79 3.70 15.10
CA ALA A 228 -8.40 4.82 14.39
C ALA A 228 -7.38 5.66 13.61
N SER A 229 -6.09 5.54 13.90
CA SER A 229 -5.03 6.22 13.16
C SER A 229 -4.64 5.49 11.87
N VAL A 230 -5.06 4.22 11.71
CA VAL A 230 -4.82 3.43 10.50
C VAL A 230 -5.85 3.77 9.44
N ASP A 231 -5.39 4.19 8.27
CA ASP A 231 -6.21 4.66 7.15
C ASP A 231 -5.97 3.89 5.83
N GLY A 232 -5.20 2.79 5.87
CA GLY A 232 -4.90 1.93 4.72
C GLY A 232 -4.06 0.73 5.11
N MET A 233 -3.57 -0.12 4.20
CA MET A 233 -3.92 -0.12 2.77
C MET A 233 -4.41 -1.50 2.34
N LYS A 234 -3.50 -2.49 2.25
CA LYS A 234 -3.79 -3.74 1.56
C LYS A 234 -3.27 -4.95 2.30
N THR A 235 -4.02 -6.05 2.23
CA THR A 235 -3.58 -7.37 2.69
C THR A 235 -3.41 -8.31 1.49
N GLY A 236 -2.55 -9.31 1.66
CA GLY A 236 -2.36 -10.40 0.71
C GLY A 236 -2.26 -11.73 1.42
N TYR A 237 -2.63 -12.79 0.73
CA TYR A 237 -2.39 -14.15 1.14
C TYR A 237 -2.40 -15.08 -0.06
N THR A 238 -1.36 -15.87 -0.20
CA THR A 238 -1.36 -17.11 -0.97
C THR A 238 -0.62 -18.17 -0.15
N LYS A 239 -0.67 -19.41 -0.61
CA LYS A 239 0.00 -20.50 0.12
C LYS A 239 1.53 -20.30 0.14
N SER A 240 2.11 -19.78 -0.95
CA SER A 240 3.54 -19.55 -1.08
C SER A 240 4.00 -18.25 -0.43
N ALA A 241 3.18 -17.18 -0.50
CA ALA A 241 3.52 -15.87 0.06
C ALA A 241 3.34 -15.78 1.59
N GLY A 242 2.54 -16.68 2.18
CA GLY A 242 2.08 -16.46 3.55
C GLY A 242 1.16 -15.24 3.67
N TYR A 243 0.99 -14.71 4.88
CA TYR A 243 0.24 -13.47 5.08
C TYR A 243 1.11 -12.25 4.79
N CYS A 244 0.57 -11.31 4.03
CA CYS A 244 1.20 -10.04 3.70
C CYS A 244 0.29 -8.88 4.13
N LEU A 245 0.90 -7.80 4.61
CA LEU A 245 0.20 -6.60 5.04
C LEU A 245 0.98 -5.36 4.60
N VAL A 246 0.27 -4.42 4.03
CA VAL A 246 0.69 -3.03 3.91
C VAL A 246 -0.29 -2.21 4.76
N ALA A 247 0.22 -1.55 5.77
CA ALA A 247 -0.57 -0.67 6.63
C ALA A 247 0.02 0.74 6.62
N THR A 248 -0.84 1.75 6.69
CA THR A 248 -0.45 3.14 6.86
C THR A 248 -1.23 3.79 7.98
N ALA A 249 -0.56 4.66 8.70
CA ALA A 249 -1.15 5.43 9.79
C ALA A 249 -0.54 6.83 9.83
N GLN A 250 -1.34 7.82 10.22
CA GLN A 250 -0.87 9.17 10.45
C GLN A 250 -1.16 9.60 11.89
N ARG A 251 -0.10 10.04 12.60
CA ARG A 251 -0.18 10.54 13.97
C ARG A 251 0.65 11.81 14.10
N ASP A 252 0.10 12.82 14.73
CA ASP A 252 0.78 14.10 14.99
C ASP A 252 1.48 14.69 13.75
N GLY A 253 0.84 14.55 12.58
CA GLY A 253 1.36 15.03 11.30
C GLY A 253 2.42 14.12 10.66
N THR A 254 2.86 13.05 11.32
CA THR A 254 3.80 12.08 10.76
C THR A 254 3.07 10.88 10.19
N ARG A 255 3.33 10.57 8.92
CA ARG A 255 2.82 9.37 8.27
C ARG A 255 3.87 8.27 8.29
N LEU A 256 3.44 7.06 8.63
CA LEU A 256 4.26 5.86 8.54
C LEU A 256 3.56 4.79 7.69
N ILE A 257 4.36 4.05 6.96
CA ILE A 257 3.95 2.88 6.18
C ILE A 257 4.70 1.68 6.71
N ALA A 258 3.97 0.63 7.07
CA ALA A 258 4.51 -0.64 7.49
C ALA A 258 4.18 -1.72 6.44
N VAL A 259 5.20 -2.40 5.93
CA VAL A 259 5.04 -3.58 5.09
C VAL A 259 5.61 -4.77 5.85
N ALA A 260 4.83 -5.85 5.96
CA ALA A 260 5.26 -7.11 6.55
C ALA A 260 4.82 -8.27 5.64
N VAL A 261 5.75 -9.17 5.36
CA VAL A 261 5.57 -10.26 4.40
C VAL A 261 5.86 -11.60 5.03
N SER A 262 5.05 -12.60 4.67
CA SER A 262 5.20 -13.99 5.15
C SER A 262 5.15 -14.11 6.68
N TYR A 263 4.22 -13.39 7.32
CA TYR A 263 4.03 -13.57 8.77
C TYR A 263 3.13 -14.78 9.06
N THR A 264 3.52 -15.57 10.07
CA THR A 264 2.89 -16.87 10.35
C THR A 264 1.67 -16.80 11.24
N HIS A 265 1.44 -15.68 11.95
CA HIS A 265 0.30 -15.50 12.88
C HIS A 265 -0.37 -14.15 12.75
N LEU A 266 -1.71 -14.16 12.71
CA LEU A 266 -2.58 -12.96 12.70
C LEU A 266 -2.58 -12.18 14.03
N THR A 267 -1.84 -12.59 15.02
CA THR A 267 -1.55 -11.77 16.19
C THR A 267 -0.36 -10.88 15.87
N LEU A 268 -0.62 -9.79 15.12
CA LEU A 268 0.25 -8.64 15.27
C LEU A 268 0.35 -8.39 16.77
N PRO A 269 1.55 -8.44 17.36
CA PRO A 269 1.69 -7.92 18.71
C PRO A 269 1.06 -6.53 18.71
N THR A 270 0.49 -6.14 19.81
CA THR A 270 -0.13 -4.82 20.05
C THR A 270 0.97 -3.76 20.04
N MET A 271 1.59 -3.55 18.89
CA MET A 271 2.87 -2.88 18.73
C MET A 271 2.81 -1.64 17.88
N CYS A 272 1.63 -1.06 17.82
CA CYS A 272 1.52 0.32 17.41
C CYS A 272 1.15 1.15 18.63
N VAL A 273 1.93 1.05 19.70
CA VAL A 273 1.88 1.99 20.80
C VAL A 273 3.28 2.53 20.99
N VAL A 274 3.58 3.59 20.29
CA VAL A 274 4.52 4.62 20.73
C VAL A 274 3.86 5.95 20.42
#